data_1c3fa44f058cbee778b1182f1d76cd85
#
_entry.id   1c3fa44f058cbee778b1182f1d76cd85
#
_cell.length_a   1.000
_cell.length_b   1.000
_cell.length_c   1.000
_cell.angle_alpha   90.00
_cell.angle_beta   90.00
_cell.angle_gamma   90.00
#
_symmetry.space_group_name_H-M   'P 1'
#
loop_
_entity.id
_entity.type
_entity.pdbx_description
1 polymer ?
#
loop_
_entity_poly.entity_id
_entity_poly.type
_entity_poly.pdbx_seq_one_letter_code
_entity_poly.pdbx_strand_id
1 'polypeptide(L)'
;MIEVNNLVKEFDGFRALDGTDMHVKKGAIYGLVGPNGAGKSTLIRHLTGIYRQNEGTVKIAGEDVYENPHIKEKFAFIPDDIFYFMQADVMEMKRFYQGMYPKFDDKMFYRLMEYFPTINPKKSIRSLSKGMQKQVAFWLAICTRPEILILDEPVDGLDLVMRRQIWSIVMADVAERDTTVLVSSHNLRELEDVCDHV
;
A
#
# COMPACT_ATOMS: atom_id res chain seq x y z
N MET A 1 14.05 -6.56 -4.86
CA MET A 1 13.12 -5.46 -5.26
C MET A 1 13.10 -4.35 -4.24
N ILE A 2 12.92 -4.67 -2.98
CA ILE A 2 13.06 -3.73 -1.85
C ILE A 2 14.28 -4.15 -1.03
N GLU A 3 15.14 -3.22 -0.67
CA GLU A 3 16.35 -3.45 0.10
C GLU A 3 16.46 -2.41 1.22
N VAL A 4 16.54 -2.87 2.44
CA VAL A 4 16.78 -2.07 3.64
C VAL A 4 18.01 -2.64 4.33
N ASN A 5 19.01 -1.80 4.57
CA ASN A 5 20.24 -2.24 5.22
C ASN A 5 20.55 -1.34 6.39
N ASN A 6 20.68 -1.93 7.58
CA ASN A 6 21.07 -1.31 8.83
C ASN A 6 20.29 -0.01 9.12
N LEU A 7 18.96 -0.04 8.90
CA LEU A 7 18.10 1.13 9.01
C LEU A 7 17.92 1.53 10.48
N VAL A 8 18.32 2.76 10.80
CA VAL A 8 18.09 3.37 12.13
C VAL A 8 17.18 4.58 11.98
N LYS A 9 16.17 4.64 12.83
CA LYS A 9 15.31 5.82 13.00
C LYS A 9 15.07 6.15 14.46
N GLU A 10 15.41 7.37 14.81
CA GLU A 10 15.24 7.93 16.14
C GLU A 10 14.28 9.11 16.12
N PHE A 11 13.43 9.20 17.13
CA PHE A 11 12.53 10.32 17.43
C PHE A 11 12.73 10.72 18.89
N ASP A 12 13.19 11.93 19.12
CA ASP A 12 13.36 12.52 20.47
C ASP A 12 14.06 11.57 21.47
N GLY A 13 15.14 10.92 21.03
CA GLY A 13 15.93 9.99 21.84
C GLY A 13 15.37 8.56 21.92
N PHE A 14 14.22 8.29 21.30
CA PHE A 14 13.65 6.94 21.19
C PHE A 14 13.97 6.33 19.82
N ARG A 15 14.67 5.19 19.81
CA ARG A 15 14.94 4.43 18.59
C ARG A 15 13.73 3.58 18.22
N ALA A 16 12.99 4.03 17.20
CA ALA A 16 11.84 3.31 16.64
C ALA A 16 12.26 2.17 15.69
N LEU A 17 13.44 2.29 15.07
CA LEU A 17 14.13 1.26 14.29
C LEU A 17 15.61 1.29 14.69
N ASP A 18 16.21 0.14 14.95
CA ASP A 18 17.58 0.00 15.44
C ASP A 18 18.32 -1.09 14.66
N GLY A 19 18.92 -0.71 13.51
CA GLY A 19 19.66 -1.62 12.67
C GLY A 19 18.78 -2.64 11.90
N THR A 20 17.62 -2.20 11.40
CA THR A 20 16.68 -3.09 10.70
C THR A 20 17.17 -3.42 9.30
N ASP A 21 17.19 -4.71 8.98
CA ASP A 21 17.47 -5.23 7.63
C ASP A 21 16.21 -5.89 7.05
N MET A 22 15.98 -5.68 5.74
CA MET A 22 14.89 -6.33 5.01
C MET A 22 15.25 -6.48 3.53
N HIS A 23 14.91 -7.63 2.95
CA HIS A 23 15.06 -7.88 1.53
C HIS A 23 13.80 -8.53 0.96
N VAL A 24 13.15 -7.86 0.01
CA VAL A 24 11.95 -8.36 -0.69
C VAL A 24 12.28 -8.63 -2.15
N LYS A 25 12.02 -9.85 -2.61
CA LYS A 25 12.20 -10.24 -4.02
C LYS A 25 11.07 -9.67 -4.88
N LYS A 26 11.34 -9.52 -6.17
CA LYS A 26 10.30 -9.12 -7.13
C LYS A 26 9.23 -10.21 -7.24
N GLY A 27 7.98 -9.79 -7.37
CA GLY A 27 6.82 -10.68 -7.55
C GLY A 27 6.38 -11.44 -6.30
N ALA A 28 7.03 -11.21 -5.14
CA ALA A 28 6.65 -11.85 -3.88
C ALA A 28 5.61 -11.02 -3.12
N ILE A 29 4.75 -11.70 -2.36
CA ILE A 29 3.91 -11.12 -1.33
C ILE A 29 4.63 -11.31 0.01
N TYR A 30 5.09 -10.23 0.59
CA TYR A 30 5.88 -10.21 1.82
C TYR A 30 5.07 -9.64 2.99
N GLY A 31 4.91 -10.42 4.05
CA GLY A 31 4.22 -10.04 5.28
C GLY A 31 5.17 -9.41 6.30
N LEU A 32 4.83 -8.22 6.79
CA LEU A 32 5.51 -7.55 7.90
C LEU A 32 4.64 -7.67 9.15
N VAL A 33 4.94 -8.65 10.00
CA VAL A 33 4.12 -8.97 11.18
C VAL A 33 4.77 -8.49 12.46
N GLY A 34 3.96 -8.01 13.37
CA GLY A 34 4.41 -7.61 14.71
C GLY A 34 3.34 -6.86 15.48
N PRO A 35 3.46 -6.76 16.82
CA PRO A 35 2.51 -6.02 17.64
C PRO A 35 2.47 -4.53 17.29
N ASN A 36 1.44 -3.85 17.78
CA ASN A 36 1.38 -2.39 17.68
C ASN A 36 2.58 -1.77 18.40
N GLY A 37 3.20 -0.76 17.77
CA GLY A 37 4.43 -0.14 18.28
C GLY A 37 5.74 -0.84 17.88
N ALA A 38 5.72 -1.98 17.17
CA ALA A 38 6.92 -2.69 16.73
C ALA A 38 7.73 -1.99 15.61
N GLY A 39 7.32 -0.80 15.19
CA GLY A 39 8.02 -0.06 14.13
C GLY A 39 7.55 -0.32 12.69
N LYS A 40 6.53 -1.18 12.46
CA LYS A 40 6.02 -1.52 11.11
C LYS A 40 5.70 -0.28 10.26
N SER A 41 4.82 0.58 10.75
CA SER A 41 4.44 1.81 10.02
C SER A 41 5.60 2.79 9.89
N THR A 42 6.56 2.79 10.85
CA THR A 42 7.79 3.58 10.72
C THR A 42 8.65 3.08 9.58
N LEU A 43 8.84 1.77 9.46
CA LEU A 43 9.55 1.15 8.33
C LEU A 43 8.85 1.46 7.00
N ILE A 44 7.53 1.27 6.92
CA ILE A 44 6.73 1.59 5.73
C ILE A 44 6.89 3.06 5.31
N ARG A 45 6.91 4.00 6.26
CA ARG A 45 7.12 5.43 5.96
C ARG A 45 8.50 5.74 5.41
N HIS A 46 9.53 4.94 5.70
CA HIS A 46 10.84 5.03 5.02
C HIS A 46 10.76 4.45 3.59
N LEU A 47 10.10 3.31 3.41
CA LEU A 47 9.89 2.69 2.10
C LEU A 47 9.05 3.56 1.15
N THR A 48 8.20 4.42 1.68
CA THR A 48 7.40 5.37 0.90
C THR A 48 8.06 6.75 0.77
N GLY A 49 9.25 6.92 1.36
CA GLY A 49 10.00 8.18 1.31
C GLY A 49 9.33 9.33 2.06
N ILE A 50 8.47 9.02 3.06
CA ILE A 50 7.87 10.01 3.97
C ILE A 50 8.90 10.40 5.04
N TYR A 51 9.65 9.41 5.55
CA TYR A 51 10.70 9.65 6.52
C TYR A 51 12.10 9.48 5.90
N ARG A 52 13.02 10.35 6.32
CA ARG A 52 14.44 10.18 6.11
C ARG A 52 15.03 9.41 7.29
N GLN A 53 15.87 8.44 7.00
CA GLN A 53 16.60 7.64 8.00
C GLN A 53 17.68 8.48 8.72
N ASN A 54 18.04 8.07 9.93
CA ASN A 54 19.21 8.58 10.64
C ASN A 54 20.48 7.86 10.15
N GLU A 55 20.42 6.52 9.99
CA GLU A 55 21.51 5.70 9.50
C GLU A 55 20.95 4.60 8.57
N GLY A 56 21.83 3.96 7.80
CA GLY A 56 21.48 2.89 6.88
C GLY A 56 20.96 3.36 5.54
N THR A 57 20.44 2.42 4.74
CA THR A 57 19.94 2.69 3.38
C THR A 57 18.59 2.05 3.13
N VAL A 58 17.75 2.73 2.34
CA VAL A 58 16.46 2.22 1.88
C VAL A 58 16.39 2.39 0.38
N LYS A 59 16.33 1.26 -0.34
CA LYS A 59 16.31 1.24 -1.81
C LYS A 59 15.15 0.45 -2.36
N ILE A 60 14.60 0.93 -3.46
CA ILE A 60 13.62 0.24 -4.29
C ILE A 60 14.18 0.15 -5.71
N ALA A 61 14.20 -1.05 -6.27
CA ALA A 61 14.79 -1.32 -7.59
C ALA A 61 16.23 -0.79 -7.72
N GLY A 62 17.01 -0.81 -6.64
CA GLY A 62 18.41 -0.36 -6.59
C GLY A 62 18.59 1.16 -6.40
N GLU A 63 17.54 1.96 -6.37
CA GLU A 63 17.58 3.41 -6.21
C GLU A 63 17.10 3.84 -4.82
N ASP A 64 17.70 4.91 -4.28
CA ASP A 64 17.26 5.49 -3.00
C ASP A 64 15.84 6.05 -3.13
N VAL A 65 15.03 5.86 -2.08
CA VAL A 65 13.58 6.22 -2.11
C VAL A 65 13.34 7.66 -1.71
N TYR A 66 14.12 8.19 -0.73
CA TYR A 66 13.86 9.52 -0.19
C TYR A 66 14.08 10.61 -1.24
N GLU A 67 13.09 11.50 -1.40
CA GLU A 67 13.08 12.59 -2.40
C GLU A 67 13.34 12.14 -3.85
N ASN A 68 12.95 10.90 -4.20
CA ASN A 68 13.07 10.36 -5.54
C ASN A 68 11.71 10.18 -6.23
N PRO A 69 11.24 11.16 -7.04
CA PRO A 69 9.95 11.08 -7.73
C PRO A 69 9.84 9.88 -8.67
N HIS A 70 10.95 9.50 -9.35
CA HIS A 70 10.97 8.37 -10.28
C HIS A 70 10.62 7.04 -9.57
N ILE A 71 11.11 6.85 -8.35
CA ILE A 71 10.76 5.68 -7.56
C ILE A 71 9.32 5.75 -7.05
N LYS A 72 8.84 6.96 -6.69
CA LYS A 72 7.47 7.14 -6.20
C LYS A 72 6.40 6.84 -7.26
N GLU A 73 6.71 6.93 -8.53
CA GLU A 73 5.82 6.51 -9.61
C GLU A 73 5.69 4.98 -9.75
N LYS A 74 6.63 4.20 -9.19
CA LYS A 74 6.66 2.74 -9.30
C LYS A 74 5.84 2.02 -8.24
N PHE A 75 5.47 2.69 -7.16
CA PHE A 75 4.69 2.05 -6.10
C PHE A 75 3.37 2.77 -5.83
N ALA A 76 2.40 2.00 -5.34
CA ALA A 76 1.21 2.55 -4.70
C ALA A 76 1.26 2.22 -3.20
N PHE A 77 0.83 3.17 -2.38
CA PHE A 77 0.78 3.04 -0.93
C PHE A 77 -0.64 3.22 -0.42
N ILE A 78 -1.12 2.26 0.35
CA ILE A 78 -2.39 2.36 1.07
C ILE A 78 -2.06 2.36 2.57
N PRO A 79 -2.16 3.53 3.23
CA PRO A 79 -1.97 3.64 4.67
C PRO A 79 -3.18 3.06 5.43
N ASP A 80 -2.99 2.73 6.69
CA ASP A 80 -4.10 2.35 7.58
C ASP A 80 -5.14 3.49 7.69
N ASP A 81 -4.68 4.71 7.90
CA ASP A 81 -5.54 5.90 7.96
C ASP A 81 -5.57 6.60 6.59
N ILE A 82 -6.63 6.34 5.83
CA ILE A 82 -6.75 6.81 4.45
C ILE A 82 -7.28 8.24 4.42
N PHE A 83 -6.57 9.10 3.69
CA PHE A 83 -6.98 10.48 3.45
C PHE A 83 -7.60 10.66 2.07
N TYR A 84 -8.76 11.33 2.03
CA TYR A 84 -9.39 11.80 0.81
C TYR A 84 -9.67 13.30 0.90
N PHE A 85 -9.64 13.99 -0.24
CA PHE A 85 -10.03 15.41 -0.30
C PHE A 85 -11.46 15.59 0.22
N MET A 86 -11.71 16.74 0.84
CA MET A 86 -13.05 17.07 1.32
C MET A 86 -14.05 17.03 0.15
N GLN A 87 -15.16 16.33 0.35
CA GLN A 87 -16.24 16.14 -0.62
C GLN A 87 -15.87 15.40 -1.92
N ALA A 88 -14.61 15.00 -2.11
CA ALA A 88 -14.22 14.28 -3.31
C ALA A 88 -15.04 12.99 -3.48
N ASP A 89 -15.51 12.78 -4.69
CA ASP A 89 -16.08 11.53 -5.16
C ASP A 89 -15.01 10.64 -5.83
N VAL A 90 -15.38 9.42 -6.18
CA VAL A 90 -14.43 8.46 -6.81
C VAL A 90 -13.97 8.95 -8.19
N MET A 91 -14.84 9.65 -8.93
CA MET A 91 -14.51 10.17 -10.25
C MET A 91 -13.53 11.36 -10.19
N GLU A 92 -13.62 12.19 -9.14
CA GLU A 92 -12.65 13.26 -8.89
C GLU A 92 -11.30 12.69 -8.47
N MET A 93 -11.29 11.71 -7.58
CA MET A 93 -10.06 11.01 -7.22
C MET A 93 -9.43 10.30 -8.42
N LYS A 94 -10.23 9.67 -9.29
CA LYS A 94 -9.74 9.13 -10.56
C LYS A 94 -8.98 10.16 -11.38
N ARG A 95 -9.58 11.35 -11.63
CA ARG A 95 -8.92 12.42 -12.39
C ARG A 95 -7.61 12.88 -11.76
N PHE A 96 -7.59 12.97 -10.42
CA PHE A 96 -6.38 13.30 -9.68
C PHE A 96 -5.28 12.25 -9.89
N TYR A 97 -5.61 10.96 -9.75
CA TYR A 97 -4.65 9.86 -9.96
C TYR A 97 -4.16 9.80 -11.42
N GLN A 98 -5.05 10.01 -12.40
CA GLN A 98 -4.66 10.09 -13.82
C GLN A 98 -3.65 11.21 -14.10
N GLY A 99 -3.78 12.35 -13.40
CA GLY A 99 -2.82 13.45 -13.52
C GLY A 99 -1.45 13.15 -12.89
N MET A 100 -1.40 12.27 -11.90
CA MET A 100 -0.16 11.92 -11.19
C MET A 100 0.53 10.66 -11.72
N TYR A 101 -0.24 9.69 -12.23
CA TYR A 101 0.27 8.38 -12.66
C TYR A 101 0.08 8.19 -14.17
N PRO A 102 1.15 8.34 -14.97
CA PRO A 102 1.04 8.25 -16.44
C PRO A 102 0.53 6.90 -16.95
N LYS A 103 0.71 5.83 -16.15
CA LYS A 103 0.29 4.46 -16.48
C LYS A 103 -1.12 4.12 -15.98
N PHE A 104 -1.92 5.11 -15.52
CA PHE A 104 -3.26 4.84 -14.97
C PHE A 104 -4.15 4.12 -15.98
N ASP A 105 -4.71 2.97 -15.56
CA ASP A 105 -5.50 2.08 -16.40
C ASP A 105 -6.99 2.37 -16.30
N ASP A 106 -7.53 3.10 -17.28
CA ASP A 106 -8.96 3.42 -17.37
C ASP A 106 -9.84 2.19 -17.53
N LYS A 107 -9.38 1.18 -18.26
CA LYS A 107 -10.18 -0.04 -18.49
C LYS A 107 -10.33 -0.81 -17.17
N MET A 108 -9.22 -0.94 -16.43
CA MET A 108 -9.23 -1.54 -15.09
C MET A 108 -10.14 -0.75 -14.15
N PHE A 109 -10.12 0.59 -14.22
CA PHE A 109 -10.97 1.43 -13.38
C PHE A 109 -12.46 1.09 -13.55
N TYR A 110 -12.94 0.98 -14.79
CA TYR A 110 -14.35 0.65 -15.04
C TYR A 110 -14.68 -0.81 -14.73
N ARG A 111 -13.75 -1.73 -14.92
CA ARG A 111 -13.91 -3.13 -14.48
C ARG A 111 -14.06 -3.24 -12.95
N LEU A 112 -13.27 -2.49 -12.19
CA LEU A 112 -13.37 -2.47 -10.73
C LEU A 112 -14.62 -1.71 -10.25
N MET A 113 -15.14 -0.74 -11.01
CA MET A 113 -16.42 -0.12 -10.73
C MET A 113 -17.58 -1.14 -10.76
N GLU A 114 -17.55 -2.07 -11.71
CA GLU A 114 -18.52 -3.17 -11.77
C GLU A 114 -18.30 -4.19 -10.64
N TYR A 115 -17.04 -4.38 -10.21
CA TYR A 115 -16.69 -5.28 -9.11
C TYR A 115 -17.15 -4.76 -7.74
N PHE A 116 -17.30 -3.45 -7.57
CA PHE A 116 -17.80 -2.80 -6.34
C PHE A 116 -19.18 -2.14 -6.55
N PRO A 117 -20.24 -2.89 -6.86
CA PRO A 117 -21.54 -2.34 -7.28
C PRO A 117 -22.26 -1.54 -6.19
N THR A 118 -21.88 -1.72 -4.92
CA THR A 118 -22.46 -1.00 -3.78
C THR A 118 -21.89 0.42 -3.62
N ILE A 119 -20.77 0.74 -4.29
CA ILE A 119 -20.14 2.05 -4.22
C ILE A 119 -20.68 2.94 -5.35
N ASN A 120 -21.43 3.97 -4.98
CA ASN A 120 -21.82 4.99 -5.95
C ASN A 120 -20.63 5.95 -6.21
N PRO A 121 -20.04 5.95 -7.42
CA PRO A 121 -18.82 6.70 -7.71
C PRO A 121 -19.00 8.23 -7.71
N LYS A 122 -20.24 8.72 -7.65
CA LYS A 122 -20.58 10.17 -7.60
C LYS A 122 -20.92 10.66 -6.19
N LYS A 123 -20.90 9.79 -5.19
CA LYS A 123 -21.06 10.19 -3.78
C LYS A 123 -19.71 10.51 -3.17
N SER A 124 -19.70 11.48 -2.25
CA SER A 124 -18.49 11.79 -1.47
C SER A 124 -17.97 10.52 -0.78
N ILE A 125 -16.67 10.24 -0.99
CA ILE A 125 -16.02 9.06 -0.41
C ILE A 125 -16.11 9.08 1.12
N ARG A 126 -16.02 10.24 1.74
CA ARG A 126 -16.15 10.39 3.20
C ARG A 126 -17.51 9.99 3.76
N SER A 127 -18.55 9.95 2.92
CA SER A 127 -19.88 9.46 3.32
C SER A 127 -20.03 7.94 3.28
N LEU A 128 -19.05 7.23 2.73
CA LEU A 128 -19.00 5.78 2.68
C LEU A 128 -18.56 5.20 4.04
N SER A 129 -18.90 3.93 4.29
CA SER A 129 -18.34 3.21 5.44
C SER A 129 -16.80 3.11 5.32
N LYS A 130 -16.10 2.93 6.45
CA LYS A 130 -14.63 2.76 6.44
C LYS A 130 -14.18 1.63 5.51
N GLY A 131 -14.89 0.50 5.50
CA GLY A 131 -14.60 -0.60 4.60
C GLY A 131 -14.77 -0.24 3.12
N MET A 132 -15.83 0.50 2.76
CA MET A 132 -16.02 0.98 1.40
C MET A 132 -14.95 2.03 1.01
N GLN A 133 -14.52 2.86 1.94
CA GLN A 133 -13.40 3.79 1.72
C GLN A 133 -12.09 3.02 1.44
N LYS A 134 -11.80 1.94 2.18
CA LYS A 134 -10.67 1.04 1.89
C LYS A 134 -10.83 0.40 0.50
N GLN A 135 -12.01 -0.08 0.12
CA GLN A 135 -12.25 -0.61 -1.24
C GLN A 135 -11.96 0.43 -2.33
N VAL A 136 -12.35 1.69 -2.14
CA VAL A 136 -12.00 2.79 -3.07
C VAL A 136 -10.49 3.01 -3.16
N ALA A 137 -9.77 2.93 -2.03
CA ALA A 137 -8.31 3.06 -2.04
C ALA A 137 -7.65 1.96 -2.87
N PHE A 138 -8.06 0.70 -2.71
CA PHE A 138 -7.58 -0.41 -3.53
C PHE A 138 -7.96 -0.24 -5.00
N TRP A 139 -9.20 0.15 -5.29
CA TRP A 139 -9.66 0.44 -6.64
C TRP A 139 -8.74 1.44 -7.36
N LEU A 140 -8.46 2.58 -6.73
CA LEU A 140 -7.60 3.61 -7.31
C LEU A 140 -6.13 3.16 -7.39
N ALA A 141 -5.60 2.53 -6.34
CA ALA A 141 -4.21 2.10 -6.28
C ALA A 141 -3.87 1.05 -7.36
N ILE A 142 -4.71 0.05 -7.55
CA ILE A 142 -4.50 -0.98 -8.60
C ILE A 142 -4.53 -0.36 -10.00
N CYS A 143 -5.38 0.66 -10.23
CA CYS A 143 -5.45 1.35 -11.52
C CYS A 143 -4.18 2.16 -11.85
N THR A 144 -3.35 2.51 -10.88
CA THR A 144 -2.05 3.16 -11.15
C THR A 144 -1.03 2.21 -11.78
N ARG A 145 -1.33 0.90 -11.85
CA ARG A 145 -0.46 -0.16 -12.39
C ARG A 145 0.92 -0.17 -11.74
N PRO A 146 0.98 -0.21 -10.40
CA PRO A 146 2.25 -0.12 -9.67
C PRO A 146 3.09 -1.38 -9.89
N GLU A 147 4.41 -1.26 -9.78
CA GLU A 147 5.34 -2.40 -9.71
C GLU A 147 5.42 -2.95 -8.28
N ILE A 148 5.11 -2.10 -7.30
CA ILE A 148 5.10 -2.45 -5.87
C ILE A 148 3.85 -1.89 -5.23
N LEU A 149 3.16 -2.73 -4.45
CA LEU A 149 2.02 -2.35 -3.63
C LEU A 149 2.40 -2.44 -2.15
N ILE A 150 2.39 -1.30 -1.46
CA ILE A 150 2.71 -1.20 -0.03
C ILE A 150 1.42 -0.97 0.74
N LEU A 151 1.13 -1.84 1.70
CA LEU A 151 -0.14 -1.89 2.42
C LEU A 151 0.10 -1.86 3.93
N ASP A 152 -0.41 -0.84 4.61
CA ASP A 152 -0.31 -0.73 6.07
C ASP A 152 -1.67 -1.09 6.71
N GLU A 153 -1.74 -2.24 7.40
CA GLU A 153 -2.94 -2.80 8.03
C GLU A 153 -4.20 -2.78 7.10
N PRO A 154 -4.10 -3.31 5.86
CA PRO A 154 -5.07 -3.03 4.81
C PRO A 154 -6.47 -3.60 5.05
N VAL A 155 -6.56 -4.68 5.81
CA VAL A 155 -7.82 -5.40 6.07
C VAL A 155 -8.30 -5.28 7.51
N ASP A 156 -7.60 -4.50 8.34
CA ASP A 156 -8.04 -4.27 9.72
C ASP A 156 -9.41 -3.59 9.77
N GLY A 157 -10.27 -4.08 10.66
CA GLY A 157 -11.64 -3.58 10.82
C GLY A 157 -12.60 -3.91 9.68
N LEU A 158 -12.22 -4.74 8.70
CA LEU A 158 -13.09 -5.18 7.62
C LEU A 158 -13.81 -6.48 7.97
N ASP A 159 -15.05 -6.61 7.49
CA ASP A 159 -15.75 -7.89 7.51
C ASP A 159 -15.10 -8.91 6.54
N LEU A 160 -15.46 -10.18 6.72
CA LEU A 160 -14.84 -11.28 5.95
C LEU A 160 -15.07 -11.17 4.44
N VAL A 161 -16.23 -10.63 4.01
CA VAL A 161 -16.56 -10.51 2.57
C VAL A 161 -15.70 -9.45 1.93
N MET A 162 -15.61 -8.25 2.54
CA MET A 162 -14.77 -7.16 2.06
C MET A 162 -13.29 -7.55 2.04
N ARG A 163 -12.84 -8.27 3.08
CA ARG A 163 -11.46 -8.77 3.18
C ARG A 163 -11.13 -9.71 2.01
N ARG A 164 -12.00 -10.67 1.71
CA ARG A 164 -11.85 -11.59 0.56
C ARG A 164 -11.85 -10.86 -0.78
N GLN A 165 -12.70 -9.86 -0.94
CA GLN A 165 -12.75 -9.05 -2.16
C GLN A 165 -11.42 -8.33 -2.41
N ILE A 166 -10.87 -7.71 -1.37
CA ILE A 166 -9.59 -6.99 -1.47
C ILE A 166 -8.46 -7.96 -1.84
N TRP A 167 -8.34 -9.08 -1.13
CA TRP A 167 -7.29 -10.06 -1.43
C TRP A 167 -7.44 -10.66 -2.84
N SER A 168 -8.66 -10.91 -3.30
CA SER A 168 -8.90 -11.39 -4.67
C SER A 168 -8.36 -10.43 -5.72
N ILE A 169 -8.52 -9.12 -5.54
CA ILE A 169 -7.98 -8.11 -6.46
C ILE A 169 -6.46 -8.08 -6.41
N VAL A 170 -5.87 -8.08 -5.21
CA VAL A 170 -4.41 -8.06 -5.03
C VAL A 170 -3.78 -9.30 -5.65
N MET A 171 -4.31 -10.48 -5.36
CA MET A 171 -3.80 -11.75 -5.90
C MET A 171 -3.92 -11.82 -7.43
N ALA A 172 -5.02 -11.31 -7.99
CA ALA A 172 -5.19 -11.24 -9.45
C ALA A 172 -4.14 -10.31 -10.09
N ASP A 173 -3.83 -9.18 -9.46
CA ASP A 173 -2.83 -8.24 -9.95
C ASP A 173 -1.40 -8.80 -9.86
N VAL A 174 -1.08 -9.50 -8.77
CA VAL A 174 0.19 -10.23 -8.62
C VAL A 174 0.34 -11.31 -9.69
N ALA A 175 -0.68 -12.13 -9.91
CA ALA A 175 -0.65 -13.20 -10.91
C ALA A 175 -0.54 -12.68 -12.35
N GLU A 176 -1.15 -11.53 -12.65
CA GLU A 176 -1.13 -10.93 -14.01
C GLU A 176 0.19 -10.21 -14.32
N ARG A 177 0.83 -9.57 -13.33
CA ARG A 177 1.89 -8.58 -13.56
C ARG A 177 3.18 -8.76 -12.76
N ASP A 178 3.31 -9.82 -11.96
CA ASP A 178 4.42 -9.98 -11.02
C ASP A 178 4.57 -8.78 -10.07
N THR A 179 3.46 -8.15 -9.67
CA THR A 179 3.47 -7.05 -8.72
C THR A 179 4.03 -7.52 -7.38
N THR A 180 5.01 -6.80 -6.85
CA THR A 180 5.56 -7.08 -5.52
C THR A 180 4.64 -6.47 -4.47
N VAL A 181 4.29 -7.22 -3.43
CA VAL A 181 3.41 -6.71 -2.36
C VAL A 181 4.15 -6.77 -1.03
N LEU A 182 4.16 -5.64 -0.31
CA LEU A 182 4.53 -5.58 1.09
C LEU A 182 3.29 -5.25 1.90
N VAL A 183 2.93 -6.10 2.84
CA VAL A 183 1.75 -5.90 3.67
C VAL A 183 2.09 -6.00 5.15
N SER A 184 1.68 -5.01 5.95
CA SER A 184 1.78 -5.09 7.41
C SER A 184 0.50 -5.65 8.02
N SER A 185 0.66 -6.40 9.10
CA SER A 185 -0.44 -6.78 9.99
C SER A 185 0.07 -7.00 11.42
N HIS A 186 -0.79 -6.76 12.40
CA HIS A 186 -0.55 -7.20 13.78
C HIS A 186 -1.07 -8.63 14.03
N ASN A 187 -1.71 -9.26 13.03
CA ASN A 187 -2.30 -10.60 13.10
C ASN A 187 -1.69 -11.52 12.04
N LEU A 188 -0.81 -12.41 12.46
CA LEU A 188 -0.14 -13.37 11.58
C LEU A 188 -1.13 -14.22 10.76
N ARG A 189 -2.23 -14.66 11.37
CA ARG A 189 -3.23 -15.52 10.71
C ARG A 189 -3.89 -14.87 9.48
N GLU A 190 -3.91 -13.55 9.43
CA GLU A 190 -4.47 -12.82 8.27
C GLU A 190 -3.58 -12.91 7.04
N LEU A 191 -2.30 -13.17 7.24
CA LEU A 191 -1.28 -13.18 6.21
C LEU A 191 -0.81 -14.58 5.81
N GLU A 192 -1.03 -15.60 6.66
CA GLU A 192 -0.59 -16.99 6.41
C GLU A 192 -1.10 -17.56 5.08
N ASP A 193 -2.33 -17.20 4.68
CA ASP A 193 -2.97 -17.72 3.46
C ASP A 193 -2.60 -16.91 2.20
N VAL A 194 -1.93 -15.76 2.33
CA VAL A 194 -1.71 -14.83 1.21
C VAL A 194 -0.25 -14.47 0.98
N CYS A 195 0.63 -14.64 1.97
CA CYS A 195 2.03 -14.27 1.86
C CYS A 195 2.93 -15.45 1.47
N ASP A 196 3.90 -15.18 0.58
CA ASP A 196 4.97 -16.13 0.25
C ASP A 196 6.03 -16.18 1.35
N HIS A 197 6.21 -15.06 2.06
CA HIS A 197 7.19 -14.88 3.14
C HIS A 197 6.61 -13.99 4.24
N VAL A 198 6.99 -14.25 5.48
CA VAL A 198 6.65 -13.44 6.66
C VAL A 198 7.92 -13.19 7.47
#